data_a2289ac70d7ba398838d451a5eeae356
#
_entry.id   a2289ac70d7ba398838d451a5eeae356
#
_cell.length_a   1.000
_cell.length_b   1.000
_cell.length_c   1.000
_cell.angle_alpha   90.00
_cell.angle_beta   90.00
_cell.angle_gamma   90.00
#
_symmetry.space_group_name_H-M   'P 1'
#
loop_
_entity.id
_entity.type
_entity.pdbx_description
1 polymer ?
#
loop_
_entity_poly.entity_id
_entity_poly.type
_entity_poly.pdbx_seq_one_letter_code
_entity_poly.pdbx_strand_id
1 'polypeptide(L)'
;MLRNVTPETAIAFTQFILGLSCCWPLPSTATKSQILCFKILRSVLFLNSLLLFCPLLYAIYMHREDTAMFCKSVSLALAVVHVPLHSTYCFSQHDRYQRLIEEMKSCCEKGNSYERQIFQRYVDKYAIYYAASAVWFYWSPSIILIGTFFISDPFPTNAEYPFPVDFEPVRSIIFLQQSLVGMQCASLLCTNILCALLLLFAAARFEILMTEICAVNSVKSLIKCVKKYYTLKRYAEEVANTARYTTLITLCICGIESVFAGIIFIGRQPFTLKLQFVTVSVTVLLAVFMCAWPADNLIDVVSSKF
;
A
#
# COMPACT_ATOMS: atom_id res chain seq x y z
N MET A 1 14.06 -5.16 19.99
CA MET A 1 14.51 -3.86 19.46
C MET A 1 13.37 -2.93 19.01
N LEU A 2 12.11 -3.38 18.94
CA LEU A 2 10.93 -2.56 18.53
C LEU A 2 10.09 -2.01 19.71
N ARG A 3 10.63 -2.00 20.93
CA ARG A 3 9.86 -1.68 22.14
C ARG A 3 9.62 -0.18 22.40
N ASN A 4 10.06 0.72 21.49
CA ASN A 4 9.94 2.18 21.65
C ASN A 4 9.49 2.89 20.35
N VAL A 5 8.63 2.26 19.55
CA VAL A 5 8.06 2.92 18.36
C VAL A 5 6.94 3.83 18.81
N THR A 6 7.09 5.16 18.64
CA THR A 6 6.04 6.12 18.97
C THR A 6 5.03 6.25 17.81
N PRO A 7 3.82 6.78 18.02
CA PRO A 7 2.86 7.08 16.97
C PRO A 7 3.46 7.95 15.86
N GLU A 8 4.26 8.95 16.22
CA GLU A 8 4.95 9.85 15.28
C GLU A 8 5.96 9.08 14.41
N THR A 9 6.69 8.15 15.02
CA THR A 9 7.64 7.28 14.30
C THR A 9 6.90 6.36 13.33
N ALA A 10 5.74 5.81 13.71
CA ALA A 10 4.92 4.97 12.83
C ALA A 10 4.40 5.76 11.61
N ILE A 11 3.98 7.02 11.82
CA ILE A 11 3.54 7.93 10.75
C ILE A 11 4.72 8.26 9.83
N ALA A 12 5.90 8.60 10.37
CA ALA A 12 7.10 8.91 9.59
C ALA A 12 7.59 7.71 8.78
N PHE A 13 7.55 6.51 9.36
CA PHE A 13 7.85 5.26 8.66
C PHE A 13 6.89 5.04 7.49
N THR A 14 5.58 5.21 7.70
CA THR A 14 4.58 5.06 6.64
C THR A 14 4.81 6.09 5.52
N GLN A 15 5.17 7.32 5.87
CA GLN A 15 5.55 8.35 4.89
C GLN A 15 6.77 7.95 4.06
N PHE A 16 7.79 7.38 4.71
CA PHE A 16 9.01 6.94 4.04
C PHE A 16 8.76 5.81 3.04
N ILE A 17 8.03 4.76 3.43
CA ILE A 17 7.74 3.61 2.56
C ILE A 17 6.84 3.96 1.37
N LEU A 18 6.09 5.06 1.43
CA LEU A 18 5.26 5.58 0.34
C LEU A 18 6.00 6.58 -0.57
N GLY A 19 7.27 6.89 -0.28
CA GLY A 19 8.03 7.90 -1.00
C GLY A 19 8.13 7.64 -2.51
N LEU A 20 8.42 6.39 -2.91
CA LEU A 20 8.58 6.00 -4.31
C LEU A 20 7.28 5.97 -5.12
N SER A 21 6.13 5.86 -4.48
CA SER A 21 4.83 5.89 -5.17
C SER A 21 4.24 7.30 -5.31
N CYS A 22 4.81 8.29 -4.59
CA CYS A 22 4.23 9.62 -4.47
C CYS A 22 2.77 9.62 -4.01
N CYS A 23 2.35 8.59 -3.25
CA CYS A 23 0.99 8.47 -2.70
C CYS A 23 0.81 9.21 -1.37
N TRP A 24 1.91 9.56 -0.69
CA TRP A 24 1.84 10.42 0.47
C TRP A 24 1.60 11.89 0.04
N PRO A 25 0.52 12.55 0.53
CA PRO A 25 0.23 13.92 0.13
C PRO A 25 1.26 14.91 0.69
N LEU A 26 1.49 15.99 -0.06
CA LEU A 26 2.27 17.11 0.42
C LEU A 26 1.54 17.82 1.58
N PRO A 27 2.27 18.45 2.51
CA PRO A 27 1.64 19.25 3.57
C PRO A 27 0.92 20.47 2.97
N SER A 28 -0.10 20.97 3.67
CA SER A 28 -0.85 22.18 3.27
C SER A 28 0.02 23.45 3.15
N THR A 29 1.18 23.42 3.79
CA THR A 29 2.18 24.51 3.76
C THR A 29 3.15 24.43 2.58
N ALA A 30 2.98 23.45 1.66
CA ALA A 30 3.89 23.27 0.54
C ALA A 30 3.92 24.46 -0.42
N THR A 31 5.11 24.85 -0.87
CA THR A 31 5.29 25.93 -1.84
C THR A 31 4.82 25.53 -3.24
N LYS A 32 4.49 26.51 -4.07
CA LYS A 32 4.08 26.26 -5.48
C LYS A 32 5.12 25.45 -6.25
N SER A 33 6.41 25.68 -6.00
CA SER A 33 7.50 24.93 -6.63
C SER A 33 7.51 23.47 -6.20
N GLN A 34 7.31 23.19 -4.90
CA GLN A 34 7.22 21.82 -4.39
C GLN A 34 6.01 21.08 -4.99
N ILE A 35 4.86 21.75 -5.10
CA ILE A 35 3.65 21.16 -5.72
C ILE A 35 3.91 20.85 -7.19
N LEU A 36 4.57 21.74 -7.94
CA LEU A 36 4.90 21.53 -9.34
C LEU A 36 5.88 20.36 -9.51
N CYS A 37 6.96 20.35 -8.74
CA CYS A 37 7.95 19.27 -8.77
C CYS A 37 7.31 17.91 -8.44
N PHE A 38 6.45 17.86 -7.45
CA PHE A 38 5.71 16.66 -7.09
C PHE A 38 4.77 16.16 -8.20
N LYS A 39 4.07 17.07 -8.89
CA LYS A 39 3.22 16.73 -10.04
C LYS A 39 4.05 16.18 -11.20
N ILE A 40 5.19 16.79 -11.52
CA ILE A 40 6.10 16.34 -12.58
C ILE A 40 6.64 14.95 -12.24
N LEU A 41 7.20 14.76 -11.04
CA LEU A 41 7.74 13.47 -10.61
C LEU A 41 6.69 12.37 -10.73
N ARG A 42 5.49 12.64 -10.26
CA ARG A 42 4.37 11.70 -10.32
C ARG A 42 3.98 11.34 -11.76
N SER A 43 3.93 12.33 -12.66
CA SER A 43 3.65 12.10 -14.07
C SER A 43 4.75 11.25 -14.72
N VAL A 44 6.01 11.50 -14.40
CA VAL A 44 7.15 10.70 -14.87
C VAL A 44 7.04 9.25 -14.39
N LEU A 45 6.76 9.05 -13.11
CA LEU A 45 6.60 7.71 -12.52
C LEU A 45 5.39 6.95 -13.11
N PHE A 46 4.29 7.65 -13.37
CA PHE A 46 3.11 7.10 -14.04
C PHE A 46 3.44 6.65 -15.48
N LEU A 47 4.08 7.52 -16.26
CA LEU A 47 4.50 7.18 -17.63
C LEU A 47 5.50 6.03 -17.65
N ASN A 48 6.44 6.00 -16.68
CA ASN A 48 7.40 4.92 -16.55
C ASN A 48 6.72 3.54 -16.37
N SER A 49 5.66 3.47 -15.57
CA SER A 49 4.90 2.22 -15.41
C SER A 49 4.14 1.81 -16.66
N LEU A 50 3.58 2.77 -17.41
CA LEU A 50 2.92 2.48 -18.70
C LEU A 50 3.91 2.00 -19.77
N LEU A 51 5.14 2.53 -19.79
CA LEU A 51 6.19 2.09 -20.69
C LEU A 51 6.62 0.64 -20.45
N LEU A 52 6.50 0.10 -19.24
CA LEU A 52 6.71 -1.32 -18.98
C LEU A 52 5.46 -2.15 -19.26
N PHE A 53 4.27 -1.59 -19.02
CA PHE A 53 3.02 -2.32 -19.22
C PHE A 53 2.82 -2.76 -20.67
N CYS A 54 3.15 -1.89 -21.63
CA CYS A 54 3.00 -2.23 -23.08
C CYS A 54 3.87 -3.44 -23.52
N PRO A 55 5.18 -3.53 -23.23
CA PRO A 55 5.99 -4.71 -23.51
C PRO A 55 5.50 -5.99 -22.81
N LEU A 56 4.92 -5.87 -21.59
CA LEU A 56 4.32 -7.02 -20.92
C LEU A 56 3.04 -7.51 -21.61
N LEU A 57 2.20 -6.61 -22.14
CA LEU A 57 1.05 -7.00 -22.96
C LEU A 57 1.51 -7.69 -24.23
N TYR A 58 2.59 -7.21 -24.84
CA TYR A 58 3.18 -7.87 -26.03
C TYR A 58 3.73 -9.26 -25.68
N ALA A 59 4.39 -9.42 -24.53
CA ALA A 59 4.83 -10.73 -24.03
C ALA A 59 3.66 -11.71 -23.80
N ILE A 60 2.52 -11.23 -23.24
CA ILE A 60 1.31 -12.06 -23.10
C ILE A 60 0.83 -12.58 -24.45
N TYR A 61 0.82 -11.73 -25.47
CA TYR A 61 0.42 -12.14 -26.82
C TYR A 61 1.39 -13.16 -27.42
N MET A 62 2.69 -12.93 -27.29
CA MET A 62 3.73 -13.82 -27.86
C MET A 62 3.76 -15.20 -27.19
N HIS A 63 3.56 -15.25 -25.86
CA HIS A 63 3.63 -16.49 -25.08
C HIS A 63 2.27 -17.15 -24.80
N ARG A 64 1.24 -16.81 -25.56
CA ARG A 64 -0.14 -17.30 -25.34
C ARG A 64 -0.29 -18.84 -25.36
N GLU A 65 0.62 -19.55 -26.02
CA GLU A 65 0.59 -21.02 -26.13
C GLU A 65 1.42 -21.71 -25.03
N ASP A 66 2.34 -21.00 -24.41
CA ASP A 66 3.11 -21.48 -23.25
C ASP A 66 2.44 -21.02 -21.96
N THR A 67 1.71 -21.96 -21.31
CA THR A 67 0.97 -21.68 -20.05
C THR A 67 1.86 -21.06 -18.95
N ALA A 68 3.11 -21.50 -18.83
CA ALA A 68 4.03 -21.02 -17.80
C ALA A 68 4.41 -19.56 -18.02
N MET A 69 4.89 -19.26 -19.24
CA MET A 69 5.31 -17.90 -19.62
C MET A 69 4.12 -16.96 -19.70
N PHE A 70 2.96 -17.43 -20.17
CA PHE A 70 1.71 -16.69 -20.19
C PHE A 70 1.30 -16.27 -18.77
N CYS A 71 1.20 -17.21 -17.81
CA CYS A 71 0.83 -16.90 -16.43
C CYS A 71 1.82 -15.94 -15.76
N LYS A 72 3.13 -16.11 -16.01
CA LYS A 72 4.18 -15.19 -15.51
C LYS A 72 3.99 -13.78 -16.08
N SER A 73 3.77 -13.65 -17.39
CA SER A 73 3.58 -12.35 -18.06
C SER A 73 2.32 -11.64 -17.58
N VAL A 74 1.21 -12.38 -17.41
CA VAL A 74 -0.05 -11.83 -16.89
C VAL A 74 0.11 -11.36 -15.45
N SER A 75 0.74 -12.15 -14.58
CA SER A 75 0.98 -11.77 -13.18
C SER A 75 1.84 -10.50 -13.09
N LEU A 76 2.91 -10.39 -13.88
CA LEU A 76 3.72 -9.18 -13.94
C LEU A 76 2.94 -7.98 -14.49
N ALA A 77 2.12 -8.16 -15.52
CA ALA A 77 1.28 -7.09 -16.05
C ALA A 77 0.24 -6.62 -15.03
N LEU A 78 -0.36 -7.52 -14.24
CA LEU A 78 -1.27 -7.18 -13.15
C LEU A 78 -0.56 -6.39 -12.05
N ALA A 79 0.65 -6.79 -11.66
CA ALA A 79 1.45 -6.03 -10.69
C ALA A 79 1.78 -4.63 -11.21
N VAL A 80 2.12 -4.49 -12.50
CA VAL A 80 2.47 -3.19 -13.11
C VAL A 80 1.23 -2.31 -13.29
N VAL A 81 0.09 -2.85 -13.74
CA VAL A 81 -1.15 -2.04 -13.91
C VAL A 81 -1.71 -1.53 -12.58
N HIS A 82 -1.39 -2.19 -11.47
CA HIS A 82 -1.70 -1.70 -10.14
C HIS A 82 -1.12 -0.28 -9.90
N VAL A 83 0.06 0.03 -10.48
CA VAL A 83 0.72 1.35 -10.34
C VAL A 83 -0.13 2.49 -10.89
N PRO A 84 -0.53 2.53 -12.17
CA PRO A 84 -1.33 3.62 -12.70
C PRO A 84 -2.72 3.69 -12.06
N LEU A 85 -3.36 2.57 -11.73
CA LEU A 85 -4.67 2.57 -11.08
C LEU A 85 -4.64 3.23 -9.70
N HIS A 86 -3.73 2.80 -8.83
CA HIS A 86 -3.60 3.41 -7.48
C HIS A 86 -3.10 4.84 -7.52
N SER A 87 -2.12 5.15 -8.40
CA SER A 87 -1.62 6.52 -8.54
C SER A 87 -2.73 7.48 -8.96
N THR A 88 -3.58 7.09 -9.91
CA THR A 88 -4.72 7.89 -10.36
C THR A 88 -5.71 8.10 -9.23
N TYR A 89 -6.03 7.04 -8.47
CA TYR A 89 -6.92 7.14 -7.33
C TYR A 89 -6.36 8.04 -6.22
N CYS A 90 -5.12 7.82 -5.79
CA CYS A 90 -4.46 8.68 -4.79
C CYS A 90 -4.38 10.14 -5.24
N PHE A 91 -4.26 10.38 -6.56
CA PHE A 91 -4.31 11.73 -7.10
C PHE A 91 -5.69 12.36 -6.97
N SER A 92 -6.75 11.65 -7.34
CA SER A 92 -8.12 12.17 -7.26
C SER A 92 -8.55 12.44 -5.81
N GLN A 93 -7.97 11.72 -4.84
CA GLN A 93 -8.28 11.84 -3.41
C GLN A 93 -7.20 12.60 -2.61
N HIS A 94 -6.27 13.30 -3.28
CA HIS A 94 -5.13 13.97 -2.64
C HIS A 94 -5.53 14.84 -1.44
N ASP A 95 -6.47 15.76 -1.64
CA ASP A 95 -6.92 16.69 -0.59
C ASP A 95 -7.60 15.98 0.58
N ARG A 96 -8.27 14.85 0.30
CA ARG A 96 -8.90 14.04 1.35
C ARG A 96 -7.85 13.31 2.20
N TYR A 97 -6.88 12.65 1.56
CA TYR A 97 -5.76 12.03 2.28
C TYR A 97 -4.98 13.05 3.10
N GLN A 98 -4.72 14.23 2.52
CA GLN A 98 -4.02 15.31 3.22
C GLN A 98 -4.74 15.71 4.51
N ARG A 99 -6.05 16.00 4.44
CA ARG A 99 -6.85 16.36 5.63
C ARG A 99 -6.85 15.26 6.69
N LEU A 100 -7.06 14.00 6.29
CA LEU A 100 -7.10 12.87 7.23
C LEU A 100 -5.76 12.67 7.94
N ILE A 101 -4.66 12.80 7.23
CA ILE A 101 -3.31 12.65 7.79
C ILE A 101 -2.96 13.84 8.67
N GLU A 102 -3.30 15.07 8.29
CA GLU A 102 -3.06 16.27 9.10
C GLU A 102 -3.87 16.22 10.40
N GLU A 103 -5.13 15.78 10.35
CA GLU A 103 -5.95 15.56 11.56
C GLU A 103 -5.32 14.50 12.46
N MET A 104 -4.89 13.37 11.92
CA MET A 104 -4.20 12.32 12.66
C MET A 104 -2.94 12.85 13.35
N LYS A 105 -2.05 13.53 12.62
CA LYS A 105 -0.81 14.13 13.16
C LYS A 105 -1.12 15.12 14.29
N SER A 106 -2.05 16.06 14.04
CA SER A 106 -2.44 17.06 15.04
C SER A 106 -3.01 16.44 16.32
N CYS A 107 -3.79 15.35 16.21
CA CYS A 107 -4.31 14.64 17.38
C CYS A 107 -3.21 13.92 18.17
N CYS A 108 -2.24 13.28 17.49
CA CYS A 108 -1.11 12.63 18.16
C CYS A 108 -0.23 13.65 18.90
N GLU A 109 0.03 14.81 18.30
CA GLU A 109 0.86 15.87 18.88
C GLU A 109 0.19 16.55 20.08
N LYS A 110 -1.13 16.84 19.99
CA LYS A 110 -1.89 17.60 20.99
C LYS A 110 -2.56 16.73 22.05
N GLY A 111 -2.52 15.41 21.90
CA GLY A 111 -3.15 14.46 22.80
C GLY A 111 -2.62 14.57 24.23
N ASN A 112 -3.52 14.43 25.20
CA ASN A 112 -3.16 14.36 26.62
C ASN A 112 -2.45 13.02 26.94
N SER A 113 -1.90 12.88 28.15
CA SER A 113 -1.15 11.67 28.56
C SER A 113 -1.95 10.38 28.38
N TYR A 114 -3.25 10.42 28.68
CA TYR A 114 -4.14 9.26 28.55
C TYR A 114 -4.38 8.89 27.07
N GLU A 115 -4.68 9.88 26.22
CA GLU A 115 -4.86 9.67 24.78
C GLU A 115 -3.61 9.10 24.13
N ARG A 116 -2.43 9.64 24.49
CA ARG A 116 -1.12 9.14 24.03
C ARG A 116 -0.87 7.69 24.43
N GLN A 117 -1.26 7.28 25.65
CA GLN A 117 -1.15 5.89 26.09
C GLN A 117 -2.01 4.94 25.23
N ILE A 118 -3.22 5.37 24.83
CA ILE A 118 -4.07 4.57 23.95
C ILE A 118 -3.45 4.47 22.57
N PHE A 119 -3.01 5.58 21.96
CA PHE A 119 -2.33 5.54 20.66
C PHE A 119 -1.07 4.67 20.72
N GLN A 120 -0.26 4.77 21.79
CA GLN A 120 0.93 3.94 21.98
C GLN A 120 0.57 2.45 22.03
N ARG A 121 -0.49 2.07 22.75
CA ARG A 121 -0.96 0.68 22.82
C ARG A 121 -1.34 0.11 21.43
N TYR A 122 -2.00 0.92 20.59
CA TYR A 122 -2.29 0.52 19.20
C TYR A 122 -1.01 0.35 18.40
N VAL A 123 -0.07 1.27 18.51
CA VAL A 123 1.24 1.15 17.85
C VAL A 123 1.98 -0.10 18.32
N ASP A 124 2.09 -0.32 19.62
CA ASP A 124 2.79 -1.50 20.19
C ASP A 124 2.18 -2.82 19.73
N LYS A 125 0.85 -2.86 19.56
CA LYS A 125 0.14 -4.05 19.10
C LYS A 125 0.34 -4.35 17.63
N TYR A 126 0.41 -3.32 16.78
CA TYR A 126 0.31 -3.49 15.33
C TYR A 126 1.59 -3.16 14.55
N ALA A 127 2.51 -2.35 15.09
CA ALA A 127 3.67 -1.84 14.35
C ALA A 127 4.57 -2.95 13.79
N ILE A 128 4.76 -4.05 14.52
CA ILE A 128 5.62 -5.15 14.08
C ILE A 128 5.07 -5.82 12.80
N TYR A 129 3.76 -6.01 12.72
CA TYR A 129 3.11 -6.65 11.57
C TYR A 129 3.20 -5.76 10.33
N TYR A 130 2.97 -4.45 10.49
CA TYR A 130 3.06 -3.49 9.39
C TYR A 130 4.50 -3.30 8.91
N ALA A 131 5.46 -3.25 9.84
CA ALA A 131 6.86 -3.18 9.49
C ALA A 131 7.33 -4.43 8.74
N ALA A 132 6.96 -5.62 9.22
CA ALA A 132 7.29 -6.89 8.56
C ALA A 132 6.68 -6.97 7.16
N SER A 133 5.41 -6.55 6.99
CA SER A 133 4.75 -6.52 5.67
C SER A 133 5.40 -5.52 4.72
N ALA A 134 5.78 -4.33 5.19
CA ALA A 134 6.51 -3.36 4.38
C ALA A 134 7.87 -3.91 3.91
N VAL A 135 8.61 -4.56 4.82
CA VAL A 135 9.88 -5.23 4.48
C VAL A 135 9.63 -6.31 3.44
N TRP A 136 8.59 -7.13 3.58
CA TRP A 136 8.24 -8.16 2.60
C TRP A 136 7.91 -7.57 1.23
N PHE A 137 7.10 -6.51 1.17
CA PHE A 137 6.71 -5.88 -0.09
C PHE A 137 7.92 -5.35 -0.87
N TYR A 138 8.91 -4.77 -0.19
CA TYR A 138 10.16 -4.32 -0.81
C TYR A 138 11.14 -5.45 -1.10
N TRP A 139 11.14 -6.50 -0.26
CA TRP A 139 11.99 -7.67 -0.46
C TRP A 139 11.61 -8.47 -1.70
N SER A 140 10.32 -8.61 -1.98
CA SER A 140 9.80 -9.39 -3.11
C SER A 140 10.39 -8.94 -4.47
N PRO A 141 10.28 -7.67 -4.91
CA PRO A 141 10.92 -7.25 -6.14
C PRO A 141 12.46 -7.26 -6.04
N SER A 142 13.04 -7.05 -4.87
CA SER A 142 14.50 -7.10 -4.68
C SER A 142 15.07 -8.49 -4.95
N ILE A 143 14.38 -9.55 -4.57
CA ILE A 143 14.78 -10.95 -4.89
C ILE A 143 14.78 -11.14 -6.41
N ILE A 144 13.77 -10.64 -7.13
CA ILE A 144 13.72 -10.74 -8.59
C ILE A 144 14.92 -10.02 -9.22
N LEU A 145 15.21 -8.79 -8.77
CA LEU A 145 16.36 -8.01 -9.24
C LEU A 145 17.70 -8.70 -8.97
N ILE A 146 17.89 -9.22 -7.77
CA ILE A 146 19.12 -9.95 -7.41
C ILE A 146 19.20 -11.26 -8.20
N GLY A 147 18.08 -11.94 -8.42
CA GLY A 147 17.99 -13.18 -9.17
C GLY A 147 18.49 -13.06 -10.61
N THR A 148 18.31 -11.91 -11.29
CA THR A 148 18.82 -11.70 -12.66
C THR A 148 20.33 -11.79 -12.76
N PHE A 149 21.06 -11.51 -11.70
CA PHE A 149 22.54 -11.65 -11.71
C PHE A 149 23.01 -13.11 -11.61
N PHE A 150 22.15 -14.03 -11.14
CA PHE A 150 22.44 -15.45 -10.99
C PHE A 150 21.81 -16.32 -12.08
N ILE A 151 20.74 -15.83 -12.69
CA ILE A 151 20.05 -16.49 -13.78
C ILE A 151 20.42 -15.68 -15.03
N SER A 152 20.82 -16.34 -16.13
CA SER A 152 21.28 -15.67 -17.36
C SER A 152 20.18 -14.86 -18.08
N ASP A 153 19.15 -14.43 -17.37
CA ASP A 153 18.09 -13.57 -17.90
C ASP A 153 18.59 -12.12 -18.02
N PRO A 154 18.45 -11.48 -19.18
CA PRO A 154 18.95 -10.12 -19.39
C PRO A 154 18.19 -9.06 -18.59
N PHE A 155 16.91 -9.33 -18.18
CA PHE A 155 16.03 -8.38 -17.55
C PHE A 155 15.27 -8.98 -16.34
N PRO A 156 14.85 -8.13 -15.38
CA PRO A 156 14.05 -8.56 -14.22
C PRO A 156 12.67 -9.13 -14.57
N THR A 157 12.12 -8.72 -15.72
CA THR A 157 10.82 -9.19 -16.21
C THR A 157 10.97 -9.87 -17.56
N ASN A 158 10.00 -10.71 -17.94
CA ASN A 158 9.91 -11.31 -19.26
C ASN A 158 9.15 -10.42 -20.25
N ALA A 159 9.34 -9.10 -20.16
CA ALA A 159 8.76 -8.16 -21.10
C ALA A 159 9.42 -8.31 -22.50
N GLU A 160 8.61 -8.39 -23.54
CA GLU A 160 9.04 -8.51 -24.92
C GLU A 160 8.99 -7.15 -25.62
N TYR A 161 10.07 -6.80 -26.31
CA TYR A 161 10.18 -5.51 -26.99
C TYR A 161 10.18 -5.70 -28.51
N PRO A 162 9.48 -4.85 -29.30
CA PRO A 162 9.42 -4.96 -30.75
C PRO A 162 10.71 -4.46 -31.46
N PHE A 163 11.77 -4.19 -30.68
CA PHE A 163 13.06 -3.70 -31.17
C PHE A 163 14.21 -4.42 -30.44
N PRO A 164 15.42 -4.48 -31.01
CA PRO A 164 16.56 -5.10 -30.35
C PRO A 164 16.96 -4.37 -29.08
N VAL A 165 17.17 -5.13 -28.00
CA VAL A 165 17.44 -4.61 -26.64
C VAL A 165 18.79 -5.07 -26.08
N ASP A 166 19.57 -5.86 -26.84
CA ASP A 166 20.77 -6.54 -26.38
C ASP A 166 22.04 -5.67 -26.39
N PHE A 167 21.91 -4.40 -26.82
CA PHE A 167 23.03 -3.48 -26.93
C PHE A 167 22.97 -2.38 -25.87
N GLU A 168 24.17 -1.95 -25.42
CA GLU A 168 24.29 -0.79 -24.53
C GLU A 168 24.17 0.52 -25.33
N PRO A 169 23.52 1.59 -24.79
CA PRO A 169 23.02 1.73 -23.40
C PRO A 169 21.57 1.26 -23.20
N VAL A 170 20.88 0.76 -24.23
CA VAL A 170 19.44 0.42 -24.17
C VAL A 170 19.18 -0.63 -23.11
N ARG A 171 20.01 -1.67 -23.03
CA ARG A 171 19.91 -2.74 -22.03
C ARG A 171 19.92 -2.17 -20.60
N SER A 172 20.90 -1.31 -20.29
CA SER A 172 21.00 -0.69 -18.95
C SER A 172 19.84 0.22 -18.62
N ILE A 173 19.32 0.97 -19.60
CA ILE A 173 18.14 1.84 -19.42
C ILE A 173 16.89 1.01 -19.11
N ILE A 174 16.65 -0.07 -19.87
CA ILE A 174 15.51 -0.97 -19.65
C ILE A 174 15.62 -1.67 -18.29
N PHE A 175 16.81 -2.16 -17.92
CA PHE A 175 17.03 -2.78 -16.63
C PHE A 175 16.70 -1.81 -15.48
N LEU A 176 17.19 -0.58 -15.55
CA LEU A 176 16.90 0.46 -14.54
C LEU A 176 15.42 0.83 -14.50
N GLN A 177 14.80 0.94 -15.67
CA GLN A 177 13.37 1.24 -15.81
C GLN A 177 12.49 0.16 -15.15
N GLN A 178 12.74 -1.12 -15.45
CA GLN A 178 12.00 -2.24 -14.87
C GLN A 178 12.24 -2.33 -13.35
N SER A 179 13.48 -2.10 -12.91
CA SER A 179 13.84 -2.08 -11.49
C SER A 179 13.07 -1.01 -10.72
N LEU A 180 12.98 0.20 -11.27
CA LEU A 180 12.25 1.30 -10.68
C LEU A 180 10.74 0.99 -10.59
N VAL A 181 10.14 0.40 -11.62
CA VAL A 181 8.73 0.00 -11.61
C VAL A 181 8.48 -1.10 -10.57
N GLY A 182 9.38 -2.08 -10.42
CA GLY A 182 9.28 -3.10 -9.38
C GLY A 182 9.25 -2.49 -7.97
N MET A 183 10.13 -1.53 -7.69
CA MET A 183 10.14 -0.81 -6.41
C MET A 183 8.91 0.10 -6.23
N GLN A 184 8.37 0.66 -7.31
CA GLN A 184 7.11 1.39 -7.29
C GLN A 184 5.93 0.49 -6.91
N CYS A 185 5.85 -0.74 -7.46
CA CYS A 185 4.81 -1.71 -7.09
C CYS A 185 4.85 -2.00 -5.58
N ALA A 186 6.04 -2.21 -5.01
CA ALA A 186 6.22 -2.40 -3.57
C ALA A 186 5.71 -1.20 -2.75
N SER A 187 6.10 0.01 -3.15
CA SER A 187 5.65 1.25 -2.48
C SER A 187 4.13 1.41 -2.54
N LEU A 188 3.50 1.02 -3.64
CA LEU A 188 2.04 1.11 -3.79
C LEU A 188 1.29 0.10 -2.93
N LEU A 189 1.80 -1.12 -2.76
CA LEU A 189 1.25 -2.07 -1.80
C LEU A 189 1.25 -1.50 -0.37
N CYS A 190 2.22 -0.66 -0.04
CA CYS A 190 2.27 0.04 1.25
C CYS A 190 1.14 1.08 1.43
N THR A 191 0.36 1.44 0.40
CA THR A 191 -0.85 2.28 0.60
C THR A 191 -1.90 1.58 1.46
N ASN A 192 -1.94 0.25 1.45
CA ASN A 192 -2.77 -0.53 2.36
C ASN A 192 -2.36 -0.31 3.83
N ILE A 193 -1.06 -0.12 4.09
CA ILE A 193 -0.55 0.22 5.44
C ILE A 193 -1.02 1.62 5.85
N LEU A 194 -1.05 2.59 4.94
CA LEU A 194 -1.60 3.91 5.22
C LEU A 194 -3.09 3.84 5.57
N CYS A 195 -3.88 3.12 4.76
CA CYS A 195 -5.30 2.90 5.04
C CYS A 195 -5.52 2.24 6.40
N ALA A 196 -4.72 1.21 6.71
CA ALA A 196 -4.73 0.53 7.99
C ALA A 196 -4.41 1.47 9.16
N LEU A 197 -3.38 2.31 9.02
CA LEU A 197 -2.99 3.29 10.03
C LEU A 197 -4.13 4.27 10.33
N LEU A 198 -4.82 4.78 9.29
CA LEU A 198 -5.96 5.68 9.46
C LEU A 198 -7.16 5.00 10.14
N LEU A 199 -7.45 3.73 9.79
CA LEU A 199 -8.52 2.95 10.42
C LEU A 199 -8.22 2.67 11.89
N LEU A 200 -7.00 2.25 12.22
CA LEU A 200 -6.58 2.00 13.61
C LEU A 200 -6.56 3.29 14.44
N PHE A 201 -6.19 4.41 13.84
CA PHE A 201 -6.29 5.71 14.51
C PHE A 201 -7.74 6.08 14.79
N ALA A 202 -8.67 5.85 13.86
CA ALA A 202 -10.10 6.03 14.11
C ALA A 202 -10.61 5.13 15.25
N ALA A 203 -10.22 3.85 15.27
CA ALA A 203 -10.57 2.91 16.33
C ALA A 203 -10.06 3.38 17.71
N ALA A 204 -8.81 3.82 17.78
CA ALA A 204 -8.24 4.36 19.03
C ALA A 204 -9.01 5.59 19.53
N ARG A 205 -9.45 6.48 18.65
CA ARG A 205 -10.27 7.65 19.01
C ARG A 205 -11.66 7.26 19.52
N PHE A 206 -12.29 6.23 18.95
CA PHE A 206 -13.55 5.69 19.47
C PHE A 206 -13.36 5.12 20.87
N GLU A 207 -12.26 4.43 21.14
CA GLU A 207 -11.95 3.90 22.46
C GLU A 207 -11.74 5.04 23.50
N ILE A 208 -11.06 6.12 23.12
CA ILE A 208 -10.92 7.32 23.95
C ILE A 208 -12.30 7.92 24.27
N LEU A 209 -13.14 8.09 23.25
CA LEU A 209 -14.47 8.65 23.44
C LEU A 209 -15.35 7.80 24.37
N MET A 210 -15.26 6.49 24.28
CA MET A 210 -15.95 5.55 25.17
C MET A 210 -15.59 5.79 26.64
N THR A 211 -14.30 5.91 26.94
CA THR A 211 -13.86 6.18 28.32
C THR A 211 -14.36 7.54 28.81
N GLU A 212 -14.39 8.55 27.91
CA GLU A 212 -14.99 9.84 28.24
C GLU A 212 -16.49 9.73 28.57
N ILE A 213 -17.25 8.92 27.78
CA ILE A 213 -18.68 8.69 28.00
C ILE A 213 -18.93 7.98 29.33
N CYS A 214 -18.12 6.96 29.66
CA CYS A 214 -18.24 6.28 30.98
C CYS A 214 -17.95 7.18 32.18
N ALA A 215 -17.16 8.24 31.97
CA ALA A 215 -16.83 9.22 33.01
C ALA A 215 -17.82 10.40 33.08
N VAL A 216 -18.88 10.40 32.29
CA VAL A 216 -19.87 11.49 32.25
C VAL A 216 -20.68 11.53 33.51
N ASN A 217 -20.69 12.71 34.19
CA ASN A 217 -21.44 12.98 35.42
C ASN A 217 -22.35 14.22 35.28
N SER A 218 -22.47 14.83 34.12
CA SER A 218 -23.34 15.97 33.88
C SER A 218 -23.92 15.98 32.48
N VAL A 219 -25.11 16.54 32.30
CA VAL A 219 -25.78 16.71 30.97
C VAL A 219 -24.91 17.52 30.01
N LYS A 220 -24.22 18.55 30.50
CA LYS A 220 -23.31 19.37 29.68
C LYS A 220 -22.14 18.54 29.15
N SER A 221 -21.56 17.65 29.93
CA SER A 221 -20.51 16.72 29.54
C SER A 221 -21.03 15.71 28.51
N LEU A 222 -22.25 15.19 28.69
CA LEU A 222 -22.88 14.28 27.74
C LEU A 222 -23.07 14.92 26.37
N ILE A 223 -23.59 16.16 26.33
CA ILE A 223 -23.74 16.90 25.05
C ILE A 223 -22.40 17.05 24.34
N LYS A 224 -21.30 17.30 25.09
CA LYS A 224 -19.96 17.39 24.51
C LYS A 224 -19.50 16.05 23.90
N CYS A 225 -19.74 14.95 24.59
CA CYS A 225 -19.41 13.61 24.08
C CYS A 225 -20.21 13.26 22.82
N VAL A 226 -21.50 13.59 22.79
CA VAL A 226 -22.36 13.39 21.60
C VAL A 226 -21.83 14.18 20.40
N LYS A 227 -21.45 15.45 20.58
CA LYS A 227 -20.83 16.24 19.52
C LYS A 227 -19.50 15.62 19.02
N LYS A 228 -18.64 15.15 19.93
CA LYS A 228 -17.41 14.44 19.59
C LYS A 228 -17.70 13.16 18.78
N TYR A 229 -18.73 12.40 19.16
CA TYR A 229 -19.15 11.20 18.47
C TYR A 229 -19.50 11.48 17.01
N TYR A 230 -20.34 12.48 16.73
CA TYR A 230 -20.70 12.81 15.34
C TYR A 230 -19.49 13.28 14.52
N THR A 231 -18.58 14.04 15.11
CA THR A 231 -17.34 14.46 14.45
C THR A 231 -16.45 13.25 14.12
N LEU A 232 -16.29 12.33 15.08
CA LEU A 232 -15.48 11.13 14.89
C LEU A 232 -16.13 10.15 13.91
N LYS A 233 -17.45 9.98 13.97
CA LYS A 233 -18.21 9.18 12.99
C LYS A 233 -17.96 9.68 11.57
N ARG A 234 -18.07 10.99 11.34
CA ARG A 234 -17.77 11.60 10.04
C ARG A 234 -16.32 11.33 9.59
N TYR A 235 -15.34 11.48 10.49
CA TYR A 235 -13.94 11.15 10.20
C TYR A 235 -13.78 9.68 9.79
N ALA A 236 -14.36 8.75 10.54
CA ALA A 236 -14.30 7.32 10.25
C ALA A 236 -14.97 6.97 8.91
N GLU A 237 -16.10 7.59 8.58
CA GLU A 237 -16.77 7.45 7.28
C GLU A 237 -15.89 7.97 6.13
N GLU A 238 -15.20 9.10 6.31
CA GLU A 238 -14.27 9.62 5.32
C GLU A 238 -13.06 8.69 5.14
N VAL A 239 -12.51 8.12 6.22
CA VAL A 239 -11.44 7.10 6.18
C VAL A 239 -11.92 5.85 5.45
N ALA A 240 -13.08 5.31 5.83
CA ALA A 240 -13.64 4.11 5.22
C ALA A 240 -13.90 4.30 3.71
N ASN A 241 -14.48 5.44 3.31
CA ASN A 241 -14.71 5.77 1.91
C ASN A 241 -13.40 5.91 1.11
N THR A 242 -12.35 6.44 1.74
CA THR A 242 -11.03 6.58 1.09
C THR A 242 -10.33 5.21 0.97
N ALA A 243 -10.39 4.38 2.01
CA ALA A 243 -9.80 3.03 2.00
C ALA A 243 -10.54 2.07 1.06
N ARG A 244 -11.87 2.21 0.90
CA ARG A 244 -12.74 1.30 0.14
C ARG A 244 -12.24 1.02 -1.28
N TYR A 245 -11.89 2.06 -2.04
CA TYR A 245 -11.46 1.89 -3.43
C TYR A 245 -10.05 1.33 -3.51
N THR A 246 -9.13 1.75 -2.63
CA THR A 246 -7.78 1.18 -2.52
C THR A 246 -7.87 -0.32 -2.26
N THR A 247 -8.67 -0.71 -1.27
CA THR A 247 -8.91 -2.11 -0.91
C THR A 247 -9.57 -2.89 -2.06
N LEU A 248 -10.57 -2.32 -2.73
CA LEU A 248 -11.25 -2.96 -3.85
C LEU A 248 -10.29 -3.26 -5.01
N ILE A 249 -9.48 -2.29 -5.43
CA ILE A 249 -8.48 -2.48 -6.48
C ILE A 249 -7.50 -3.59 -6.07
N THR A 250 -6.97 -3.53 -4.84
CA THR A 250 -6.05 -4.55 -4.32
C THR A 250 -6.70 -5.94 -4.33
N LEU A 251 -7.93 -6.08 -3.82
CA LEU A 251 -8.62 -7.36 -3.76
C LEU A 251 -8.92 -7.94 -5.15
N CYS A 252 -9.33 -7.13 -6.12
CA CYS A 252 -9.57 -7.58 -7.49
C CYS A 252 -8.29 -8.12 -8.13
N ILE A 253 -7.17 -7.38 -8.02
CA ILE A 253 -5.89 -7.81 -8.59
C ILE A 253 -5.38 -9.05 -7.87
N CYS A 254 -5.39 -9.08 -6.55
CA CYS A 254 -4.99 -10.22 -5.73
C CYS A 254 -5.83 -11.48 -6.04
N GLY A 255 -7.12 -11.31 -6.27
CA GLY A 255 -8.01 -12.41 -6.65
C GLY A 255 -7.60 -13.05 -7.98
N ILE A 256 -7.33 -12.21 -8.99
CA ILE A 256 -6.88 -12.69 -10.31
C ILE A 256 -5.50 -13.36 -10.20
N GLU A 257 -4.54 -12.74 -9.49
CA GLU A 257 -3.20 -13.34 -9.27
C GLU A 257 -3.27 -14.68 -8.55
N SER A 258 -4.21 -14.87 -7.61
CA SER A 258 -4.41 -16.14 -6.91
C SER A 258 -4.85 -17.25 -7.86
N VAL A 259 -5.65 -16.94 -8.88
CA VAL A 259 -6.05 -17.91 -9.91
C VAL A 259 -4.83 -18.36 -10.71
N PHE A 260 -3.98 -17.42 -11.18
CA PHE A 260 -2.77 -17.78 -11.91
C PHE A 260 -1.77 -18.56 -11.06
N ALA A 261 -1.62 -18.22 -9.79
CA ALA A 261 -0.82 -18.99 -8.85
C ALA A 261 -1.35 -20.44 -8.72
N GLY A 262 -2.66 -20.61 -8.60
CA GLY A 262 -3.30 -21.93 -8.57
C GLY A 262 -3.00 -22.77 -9.82
N ILE A 263 -3.09 -22.18 -11.02
CA ILE A 263 -2.77 -22.85 -12.28
C ILE A 263 -1.30 -23.35 -12.29
N ILE A 264 -0.36 -22.51 -11.84
CA ILE A 264 1.07 -22.87 -11.79
C ILE A 264 1.33 -23.96 -10.74
N PHE A 265 0.65 -23.95 -9.58
CA PHE A 265 0.86 -24.96 -8.53
C PHE A 265 0.34 -26.35 -8.95
N ILE A 266 -0.82 -26.40 -9.63
CA ILE A 266 -1.41 -27.65 -10.11
C ILE A 266 -0.63 -28.20 -11.32
N GLY A 267 -0.09 -27.32 -12.16
CA GLY A 267 0.65 -27.68 -13.36
C GLY A 267 2.00 -28.35 -13.08
N ARG A 268 2.55 -29.06 -14.08
CA ARG A 268 3.89 -29.67 -14.04
C ARG A 268 4.97 -28.63 -14.36
N GLN A 269 5.01 -27.54 -13.59
CA GLN A 269 5.93 -26.45 -13.81
C GLN A 269 7.25 -26.63 -13.04
N PRO A 270 8.37 -26.01 -13.47
CA PRO A 270 9.64 -26.04 -12.78
C PRO A 270 9.52 -25.50 -11.34
N PHE A 271 10.31 -26.06 -10.43
CA PHE A 271 10.28 -25.65 -9.02
C PHE A 271 10.60 -24.15 -8.83
N THR A 272 11.53 -23.60 -9.63
CA THR A 272 11.89 -22.17 -9.61
C THR A 272 10.69 -21.27 -9.89
N LEU A 273 9.86 -21.61 -10.87
CA LEU A 273 8.65 -20.87 -11.19
C LEU A 273 7.63 -20.99 -10.06
N LYS A 274 7.43 -22.18 -9.51
CA LYS A 274 6.55 -22.38 -8.34
C LYS A 274 6.98 -21.54 -7.15
N LEU A 275 8.29 -21.44 -6.89
CA LEU A 275 8.84 -20.61 -5.82
C LEU A 275 8.53 -19.12 -6.01
N GLN A 276 8.61 -18.61 -7.26
CA GLN A 276 8.21 -17.23 -7.58
C GLN A 276 6.72 -17.01 -7.24
N PHE A 277 5.84 -17.95 -7.61
CA PHE A 277 4.43 -17.84 -7.32
C PHE A 277 4.08 -18.03 -5.83
N VAL A 278 4.92 -18.73 -5.04
CA VAL A 278 4.82 -18.71 -3.56
C VAL A 278 5.04 -17.30 -3.03
N THR A 279 6.05 -16.60 -3.53
CA THR A 279 6.32 -15.19 -3.13
C THR A 279 5.12 -14.28 -3.47
N VAL A 280 4.56 -14.42 -4.66
CA VAL A 280 3.33 -13.70 -5.06
C VAL A 280 2.17 -14.03 -4.12
N SER A 281 1.92 -15.31 -3.85
CA SER A 281 0.82 -15.74 -2.97
C SER A 281 0.96 -15.18 -1.54
N VAL A 282 2.16 -15.18 -0.97
CA VAL A 282 2.41 -14.55 0.34
C VAL A 282 2.16 -13.04 0.29
N THR A 283 2.58 -12.37 -0.79
CA THR A 283 2.33 -10.92 -0.98
C THR A 283 0.83 -10.63 -1.04
N VAL A 284 0.06 -11.44 -1.78
CA VAL A 284 -1.39 -11.35 -1.87
C VAL A 284 -2.05 -11.52 -0.50
N LEU A 285 -1.69 -12.58 0.24
CA LEU A 285 -2.22 -12.83 1.57
C LEU A 285 -1.94 -11.69 2.54
N LEU A 286 -0.72 -11.15 2.54
CA LEU A 286 -0.35 -10.00 3.37
C LEU A 286 -1.14 -8.75 2.98
N ALA A 287 -1.30 -8.47 1.68
CA ALA A 287 -2.07 -7.31 1.21
C ALA A 287 -3.54 -7.38 1.65
N VAL A 288 -4.18 -8.54 1.50
CA VAL A 288 -5.56 -8.77 1.96
C VAL A 288 -5.67 -8.62 3.48
N PHE A 289 -4.73 -9.22 4.23
CA PHE A 289 -4.72 -9.15 5.69
C PHE A 289 -4.56 -7.71 6.19
N MET A 290 -3.70 -6.90 5.55
CA MET A 290 -3.51 -5.48 5.90
C MET A 290 -4.78 -4.64 5.67
N CYS A 291 -5.64 -5.03 4.75
CA CYS A 291 -6.93 -4.36 4.53
C CYS A 291 -8.01 -4.82 5.51
N ALA A 292 -8.12 -6.14 5.72
CA ALA A 292 -9.24 -6.74 6.46
C ALA A 292 -9.13 -6.53 7.98
N TRP A 293 -7.96 -6.80 8.55
CA TRP A 293 -7.77 -6.75 10.01
C TRP A 293 -8.06 -5.39 10.67
N PRO A 294 -7.59 -4.24 10.15
CA PRO A 294 -7.93 -2.94 10.73
C PRO A 294 -9.41 -2.57 10.61
N ALA A 295 -10.05 -2.99 9.50
CA ALA A 295 -11.47 -2.74 9.29
C ALA A 295 -12.32 -3.53 10.31
N ASP A 296 -11.99 -4.80 10.51
CA ASP A 296 -12.63 -5.67 11.51
C ASP A 296 -12.45 -5.10 12.92
N ASN A 297 -11.22 -4.69 13.28
CA ASN A 297 -10.94 -4.05 14.57
C ASN A 297 -11.77 -2.77 14.79
N LEU A 298 -11.96 -1.94 13.76
CA LEU A 298 -12.79 -0.74 13.85
C LEU A 298 -14.26 -1.11 14.08
N ILE A 299 -14.77 -2.11 13.36
CA ILE A 299 -16.14 -2.62 13.51
C ILE A 299 -16.35 -3.14 14.93
N ASP A 300 -15.43 -3.95 15.44
CA ASP A 300 -15.51 -4.50 16.79
C ASP A 300 -15.55 -3.41 17.86
N VAL A 301 -14.69 -2.41 17.76
CA VAL A 301 -14.67 -1.28 18.70
C VAL A 301 -15.98 -0.49 18.66
N VAL A 302 -16.56 -0.29 17.48
CA VAL A 302 -17.81 0.46 17.33
C VAL A 302 -19.02 -0.38 17.75
N SER A 303 -19.12 -1.66 17.33
CA SER A 303 -20.30 -2.49 17.56
C SER A 303 -20.38 -3.09 18.96
N SER A 304 -19.23 -3.44 19.58
CA SER A 304 -19.22 -4.06 20.91
C SER A 304 -19.39 -3.08 22.06
N LYS A 305 -19.24 -1.78 21.78
CA LYS A 305 -19.12 -0.76 22.83
C LYS A 305 -20.11 0.40 22.70
N PHE A 306 -20.84 0.52 21.60
CA PHE A 306 -21.94 1.47 21.36
C PHE A 306 -23.25 0.75 21.04
#